data_9288dcbcea25db81e7796e2f9b6d7486
#
_entry.id   9288dcbcea25db81e7796e2f9b6d7486
#
_cell.length_a   1.000
_cell.length_b   1.000
_cell.length_c   1.000
_cell.angle_alpha   90.00
_cell.angle_beta   90.00
_cell.angle_gamma   90.00
#
_symmetry.space_group_name_H-M   'P 1'
#
loop_
_entity.id
_entity.type
_entity.pdbx_description
1 polymer ?
#
loop_
_entity_poly.entity_id
_entity_poly.type
_entity_poly.pdbx_seq_one_letter_code
_entity_poly.pdbx_strand_id
1 'polypeptide(L)'
;KVKEYNDMQWHSGILYEACMRQSRHVDYQETAYSYDDADKTAIMARARDYDLLVITSYFLRGKLSNREWLEGFLADCKTPAVIVTNTPFEEISIPKNARNVVITFATSPANVKATAEVLFGKCKAEGKMPVKNGISVSAEAMV
;
A
#
# COMPACT_ATOMS: atom_id res chain seq x y z
N LYS A 1 -5.40 -25.55 -5.87
CA LYS A 1 -5.48 -24.14 -5.44
C LYS A 1 -5.48 -24.13 -3.93
N VAL A 2 -4.32 -24.12 -3.32
CA VAL A 2 -4.21 -23.87 -1.88
C VAL A 2 -4.34 -22.36 -1.74
N LYS A 3 -5.51 -21.90 -1.33
CA LYS A 3 -5.62 -20.59 -0.73
C LYS A 3 -4.94 -20.72 0.65
N GLU A 4 -3.65 -20.55 0.69
CA GLU A 4 -3.04 -20.19 1.95
C GLU A 4 -3.62 -18.83 2.34
N TYR A 5 -4.51 -18.84 3.30
CA TYR A 5 -4.99 -17.64 3.94
C TYR A 5 -3.81 -17.01 4.64
N ASN A 6 -3.16 -16.13 3.93
CA ASN A 6 -2.24 -15.22 4.53
C ASN A 6 -3.10 -14.17 5.22
N ASP A 7 -2.94 -13.98 6.53
CA ASP A 7 -3.67 -12.95 7.30
C ASP A 7 -3.60 -11.57 6.64
N MET A 8 -2.60 -11.32 5.84
CA MET A 8 -2.39 -10.07 5.11
C MET A 8 -3.33 -9.88 3.90
N GLN A 9 -3.76 -10.94 3.24
CA GLN A 9 -4.77 -10.86 2.17
C GLN A 9 -6.10 -10.39 2.72
N TRP A 10 -6.44 -10.84 3.92
CA TRP A 10 -7.63 -10.40 4.62
C TRP A 10 -7.60 -8.88 4.88
N HIS A 11 -6.47 -8.34 5.33
CA HIS A 11 -6.32 -6.91 5.59
C HIS A 11 -6.40 -6.07 4.31
N SER A 12 -5.86 -6.53 3.20
CA SER A 12 -6.00 -5.87 1.89
C SER A 12 -7.45 -5.88 1.41
N GLY A 13 -8.18 -6.96 1.61
CA GLY A 13 -9.61 -7.04 1.32
C GLY A 13 -10.44 -6.08 2.17
N ILE A 14 -10.14 -5.94 3.46
CA ILE A 14 -10.81 -4.96 4.33
C ILE A 14 -10.51 -3.53 3.89
N LEU A 15 -9.28 -3.22 3.47
CA LEU A 15 -8.94 -1.90 2.93
C LEU A 15 -9.74 -1.61 1.66
N TYR A 16 -9.82 -2.58 0.74
CA TYR A 16 -10.65 -2.44 -0.45
C TYR A 16 -12.11 -2.16 -0.11
N GLU A 17 -12.72 -2.94 0.78
CA GLU A 17 -14.10 -2.72 1.22
C GLU A 17 -14.29 -1.34 1.87
N ALA A 18 -13.33 -0.89 2.67
CA ALA A 18 -13.36 0.42 3.28
C ALA A 18 -13.26 1.55 2.24
N CYS A 19 -12.44 1.38 1.20
CA CYS A 19 -12.34 2.31 0.08
C CYS A 19 -13.61 2.33 -0.77
N MET A 20 -14.23 1.17 -1.03
CA MET A 20 -15.51 1.06 -1.75
C MET A 20 -16.67 1.80 -1.06
N ARG A 21 -16.62 1.94 0.26
CA ARG A 21 -17.60 2.75 1.01
C ARG A 21 -17.40 4.25 0.79
N GLN A 22 -16.21 4.68 0.33
CA GLN A 22 -15.87 6.06 0.08
C GLN A 22 -16.12 6.46 -1.39
N SER A 23 -15.90 5.54 -2.32
CA SER A 23 -16.06 5.76 -3.75
C SER A 23 -16.51 4.47 -4.45
N ARG A 24 -17.33 4.61 -5.51
CA ARG A 24 -17.73 3.50 -6.38
C ARG A 24 -16.68 3.18 -7.46
N HIS A 25 -15.66 4.01 -7.60
CA HIS A 25 -14.61 3.89 -8.61
C HIS A 25 -13.34 3.30 -8.02
N VAL A 26 -13.49 2.19 -7.31
CA VAL A 26 -12.37 1.47 -6.69
C VAL A 26 -12.42 0.02 -7.15
N ASP A 27 -11.35 -0.42 -7.78
CA ASP A 27 -11.15 -1.81 -8.15
C ASP A 27 -10.08 -2.44 -7.27
N TYR A 28 -10.10 -3.76 -7.19
CA TYR A 28 -9.15 -4.53 -6.42
C TYR A 28 -8.48 -5.59 -7.29
N GLN A 29 -7.19 -5.72 -7.11
CA GLN A 29 -6.40 -6.81 -7.66
C GLN A 29 -5.52 -7.38 -6.57
N GLU A 30 -5.73 -8.65 -6.28
CA GLU A 30 -4.84 -9.42 -5.46
C GLU A 30 -3.67 -9.92 -6.31
N THR A 31 -2.48 -9.82 -5.76
CA THR A 31 -1.26 -10.31 -6.40
C THR A 31 -0.62 -11.39 -5.54
N ALA A 32 0.16 -12.27 -6.14
CA ALA A 32 0.98 -13.21 -5.40
C ALA A 32 2.00 -12.46 -4.53
N TYR A 33 2.49 -13.10 -3.48
CA TYR A 33 3.54 -12.51 -2.64
C TYR A 33 4.89 -12.42 -3.35
N SER A 34 5.18 -13.35 -4.24
CA SER A 34 6.31 -13.28 -5.16
C SER A 34 5.80 -13.00 -6.56
N TYR A 35 6.40 -12.04 -7.21
CA TYR A 35 6.00 -11.56 -8.53
C TYR A 35 7.06 -11.95 -9.55
N ASP A 36 6.62 -12.26 -10.74
CA ASP A 36 7.50 -12.38 -11.91
C ASP A 36 7.31 -11.19 -12.88
N ASP A 37 8.06 -11.19 -13.97
CA ASP A 37 7.99 -10.13 -14.98
C ASP A 37 6.65 -10.12 -15.74
N ALA A 38 6.01 -11.27 -15.86
CA ALA A 38 4.68 -11.37 -16.47
C ALA A 38 3.62 -10.72 -15.58
N ASP A 39 3.67 -10.96 -14.27
CA ASP A 39 2.82 -10.29 -13.28
C ASP A 39 3.04 -8.76 -13.34
N LYS A 40 4.29 -8.31 -13.35
CA LYS A 40 4.64 -6.89 -13.47
C LYS A 40 4.01 -6.28 -14.73
N THR A 41 4.16 -6.93 -15.87
CA THR A 41 3.64 -6.46 -17.14
C THR A 41 2.12 -6.34 -17.13
N ALA A 42 1.43 -7.35 -16.61
CA ALA A 42 -0.03 -7.36 -16.51
C ALA A 42 -0.56 -6.25 -15.59
N ILE A 43 0.07 -6.07 -14.42
CA ILE A 43 -0.30 -5.01 -13.47
C ILE A 43 -0.04 -3.63 -14.07
N MET A 44 1.10 -3.44 -14.74
CA MET A 44 1.45 -2.19 -15.41
C MET A 44 0.46 -1.81 -16.52
N ALA A 45 0.02 -2.78 -17.32
CA ALA A 45 -0.96 -2.53 -18.37
C ALA A 45 -2.27 -2.02 -17.77
N ARG A 46 -2.75 -2.67 -16.70
CA ARG A 46 -3.98 -2.29 -16.03
C ARG A 46 -3.87 -0.97 -15.27
N ALA A 47 -2.71 -0.70 -14.67
CA ALA A 47 -2.49 0.54 -13.90
C ALA A 47 -2.71 1.82 -14.68
N ARG A 48 -2.57 1.77 -16.01
CA ARG A 48 -2.77 2.94 -16.90
C ARG A 48 -4.21 3.42 -16.96
N ASP A 49 -5.16 2.58 -16.59
CA ASP A 49 -6.60 2.88 -16.61
C ASP A 49 -7.08 3.58 -15.34
N TYR A 50 -6.16 3.86 -14.39
CA TYR A 50 -6.47 4.45 -13.08
C TYR A 50 -5.72 5.75 -12.84
N ASP A 51 -6.36 6.67 -12.11
CA ASP A 51 -5.77 7.93 -11.69
C ASP A 51 -4.81 7.78 -10.51
N LEU A 52 -5.01 6.76 -9.68
CA LEU A 52 -4.24 6.49 -8.47
C LEU A 52 -4.17 5.00 -8.16
N LEU A 53 -3.01 4.55 -7.76
CA LEU A 53 -2.79 3.20 -7.22
C LEU A 53 -2.62 3.27 -5.71
N VAL A 54 -3.34 2.43 -4.99
CA VAL A 54 -3.10 2.16 -3.57
C VAL A 54 -2.47 0.78 -3.46
N ILE A 55 -1.21 0.72 -3.06
CA ILE A 55 -0.43 -0.51 -3.02
C ILE A 55 -0.17 -0.89 -1.57
N THR A 56 -0.67 -2.02 -1.13
CA THR A 56 -0.38 -2.55 0.20
C THR A 56 0.97 -3.26 0.21
N SER A 57 1.88 -2.81 1.06
CA SER A 57 3.19 -3.43 1.31
C SER A 57 3.30 -3.78 2.79
N TYR A 58 2.51 -4.76 3.22
CA TYR A 58 2.49 -5.18 4.61
C TYR A 58 3.66 -6.11 4.92
N PHE A 59 4.35 -5.81 6.02
CA PHE A 59 5.33 -6.72 6.56
C PHE A 59 4.66 -7.93 7.24
N LEU A 60 5.08 -9.10 6.85
CA LEU A 60 4.69 -10.36 7.46
C LEU A 60 5.94 -11.07 7.99
N ARG A 61 5.95 -11.37 9.27
CA ARG A 61 7.06 -12.08 9.92
C ARG A 61 7.36 -13.39 9.20
N GLY A 62 8.65 -13.62 8.88
CA GLY A 62 9.10 -14.84 8.21
C GLY A 62 8.90 -14.86 6.69
N LYS A 63 8.44 -13.78 6.08
CA LYS A 63 8.37 -13.62 4.63
C LYS A 63 9.44 -12.66 4.14
N LEU A 64 9.91 -12.90 2.92
CA LEU A 64 10.84 -12.00 2.26
C LEU A 64 10.13 -10.68 1.93
N SER A 65 10.89 -9.60 1.97
CA SER A 65 10.41 -8.30 1.50
C SER A 65 10.22 -8.32 -0.03
N ASN A 66 9.14 -7.72 -0.51
CA ASN A 66 8.92 -7.46 -1.92
C ASN A 66 9.34 -6.03 -2.32
N ARG A 67 10.08 -5.34 -1.47
CA ARG A 67 10.47 -3.95 -1.64
C ARG A 67 11.19 -3.69 -2.95
N GLU A 68 12.19 -4.50 -3.30
CA GLU A 68 12.97 -4.34 -4.53
C GLU A 68 12.10 -4.47 -5.78
N TRP A 69 11.17 -5.42 -5.77
CA TRP A 69 10.19 -5.55 -6.84
C TRP A 69 9.33 -4.28 -6.96
N LEU A 70 8.84 -3.76 -5.83
CA LEU A 70 8.07 -2.52 -5.79
C LEU A 70 8.88 -1.30 -6.25
N GLU A 71 10.17 -1.22 -5.91
CA GLU A 71 11.07 -0.18 -6.42
C GLU A 71 11.15 -0.22 -7.95
N GLY A 72 11.33 -1.40 -8.53
CA GLY A 72 11.32 -1.59 -9.98
C GLY A 72 9.96 -1.29 -10.62
N PHE A 73 8.86 -1.67 -9.96
CA PHE A 73 7.52 -1.34 -10.43
C PHE A 73 7.27 0.17 -10.44
N LEU A 74 7.56 0.85 -9.33
CA LEU A 74 7.35 2.30 -9.20
C LEU A 74 8.27 3.13 -10.12
N ALA A 75 9.45 2.61 -10.48
CA ALA A 75 10.33 3.28 -11.44
C ALA A 75 9.72 3.34 -12.84
N ASP A 76 8.99 2.30 -13.24
CA ASP A 76 8.41 2.16 -14.57
C ASP A 76 6.95 2.64 -14.63
N CYS A 77 6.24 2.64 -13.50
CA CYS A 77 4.83 3.02 -13.42
C CYS A 77 4.66 4.55 -13.44
N LYS A 78 3.84 5.03 -14.39
CA LYS A 78 3.54 6.46 -14.51
C LYS A 78 2.32 6.90 -13.70
N THR A 79 1.46 5.95 -13.33
CA THR A 79 0.28 6.24 -12.52
C THR A 79 0.74 6.58 -11.09
N PRO A 80 0.26 7.68 -10.51
CA PRO A 80 0.55 8.03 -9.13
C PRO A 80 0.24 6.87 -8.18
N ALA A 81 1.08 6.67 -7.17
CA ALA A 81 0.90 5.58 -6.22
C ALA A 81 1.07 6.04 -4.77
N VAL A 82 0.29 5.43 -3.88
CA VAL A 82 0.44 5.51 -2.43
C VAL A 82 0.76 4.12 -1.90
N ILE A 83 1.83 4.00 -1.14
CA ILE A 83 2.18 2.78 -0.43
C ILE A 83 1.51 2.77 0.94
N VAL A 84 0.79 1.72 1.24
CA VAL A 84 0.20 1.49 2.57
C VAL A 84 0.95 0.36 3.24
N THR A 85 1.57 0.64 4.38
CA THR A 85 2.36 -0.35 5.13
C THR A 85 2.03 -0.35 6.62
N ASN A 86 2.27 -1.46 7.29
CA ASN A 86 2.11 -1.61 8.74
C ASN A 86 3.40 -1.39 9.53
N THR A 87 4.52 -1.16 8.86
CA THR A 87 5.82 -0.94 9.49
C THR A 87 6.51 0.32 8.98
N PRO A 88 7.20 1.08 9.87
CA PRO A 88 7.93 2.28 9.47
C PRO A 88 9.33 1.97 8.91
N PHE A 89 9.75 0.72 8.85
CA PHE A 89 11.12 0.36 8.47
C PHE A 89 11.27 0.29 6.95
N GLU A 90 12.02 1.24 6.41
CA GLU A 90 12.28 1.36 4.97
C GLU A 90 12.91 0.08 4.39
N GLU A 91 13.83 -0.53 5.13
CA GLU A 91 14.53 -1.73 4.67
C GLU A 91 13.61 -2.93 4.49
N ILE A 92 12.42 -2.88 5.08
CA ILE A 92 11.49 -4.00 5.11
C ILE A 92 10.39 -3.87 4.06
N SER A 93 9.73 -2.71 4.00
CA SER A 93 8.46 -2.63 3.24
C SER A 93 8.26 -1.32 2.49
N ILE A 94 9.14 -0.34 2.63
CA ILE A 94 8.97 0.96 1.98
C ILE A 94 9.98 1.08 0.84
N PRO A 95 9.54 1.11 -0.43
CA PRO A 95 10.42 1.36 -1.57
C PRO A 95 11.12 2.71 -1.45
N LYS A 96 12.41 2.78 -1.78
CA LYS A 96 13.22 4.01 -1.72
C LYS A 96 12.67 5.14 -2.60
N ASN A 97 12.01 4.79 -3.68
CA ASN A 97 11.41 5.71 -4.63
C ASN A 97 9.90 5.96 -4.40
N ALA A 98 9.34 5.47 -3.30
CA ALA A 98 7.98 5.79 -2.90
C ALA A 98 7.88 7.27 -2.51
N ARG A 99 6.95 8.00 -3.14
CA ARG A 99 6.72 9.43 -2.85
C ARG A 99 5.65 9.65 -1.79
N ASN A 100 4.68 8.76 -1.74
CA ASN A 100 3.56 8.84 -0.81
C ASN A 100 3.46 7.53 -0.04
N VAL A 101 3.52 7.61 1.27
CA VAL A 101 3.48 6.45 2.16
C VAL A 101 2.51 6.71 3.31
N VAL A 102 1.60 5.78 3.54
CA VAL A 102 0.75 5.76 4.74
C VAL A 102 1.19 4.60 5.62
N ILE A 103 1.59 4.91 6.86
CA ILE A 103 2.04 3.92 7.83
C ILE A 103 0.94 3.72 8.86
N THR A 104 0.43 2.50 8.95
CA THR A 104 -0.70 2.17 9.82
C THR A 104 -0.26 1.67 11.21
N PHE A 105 0.99 1.25 11.37
CA PHE A 105 1.57 0.61 12.56
C PHE A 105 0.87 -0.67 13.03
N ALA A 106 -0.28 -0.98 12.47
CA ALA A 106 -1.05 -2.18 12.73
C ALA A 106 -1.93 -2.54 11.54
N THR A 107 -2.44 -3.76 11.54
CA THR A 107 -3.33 -4.28 10.50
C THR A 107 -4.72 -4.61 11.05
N SER A 108 -5.10 -4.03 12.19
CA SER A 108 -6.44 -4.21 12.74
C SER A 108 -7.51 -3.61 11.82
N PRO A 109 -8.74 -4.14 11.80
CA PRO A 109 -9.83 -3.58 11.00
C PRO A 109 -10.06 -2.08 11.23
N ALA A 110 -9.87 -1.61 12.46
CA ALA A 110 -10.00 -0.19 12.82
C ALA A 110 -8.92 0.66 12.13
N ASN A 111 -7.65 0.22 12.16
CA ASN A 111 -6.55 0.91 11.50
C ASN A 111 -6.73 0.95 9.98
N VAL A 112 -7.15 -0.17 9.38
CA VAL A 112 -7.38 -0.26 7.94
C VAL A 112 -8.54 0.66 7.51
N LYS A 113 -9.62 0.74 8.30
CA LYS A 113 -10.72 1.67 8.04
C LYS A 113 -10.26 3.12 8.14
N ALA A 114 -9.52 3.48 9.18
CA ALA A 114 -8.96 4.82 9.34
C ALA A 114 -8.01 5.18 8.16
N THR A 115 -7.25 4.22 7.67
CA THR A 115 -6.42 4.39 6.46
C THR A 115 -7.26 4.80 5.25
N ALA A 116 -8.38 4.14 5.01
CA ALA A 116 -9.27 4.53 3.91
C ALA A 116 -9.80 5.96 4.10
N GLU A 117 -10.17 6.34 5.31
CA GLU A 117 -10.64 7.71 5.61
C GLU A 117 -9.55 8.77 5.35
N VAL A 118 -8.28 8.46 5.66
CA VAL A 118 -7.13 9.32 5.33
C VAL A 118 -6.94 9.40 3.83
N LEU A 119 -6.94 8.27 3.10
CA LEU A 119 -6.75 8.22 1.66
C LEU A 119 -7.79 9.04 0.89
N PHE A 120 -9.00 9.13 1.41
CA PHE A 120 -10.09 9.92 0.81
C PHE A 120 -10.26 11.32 1.45
N GLY A 121 -9.29 11.77 2.23
CA GLY A 121 -9.27 13.12 2.82
C GLY A 121 -10.36 13.40 3.87
N LYS A 122 -11.00 12.36 4.41
CA LYS A 122 -12.04 12.50 5.45
C LYS A 122 -11.50 12.76 6.84
N CYS A 123 -10.27 12.35 7.08
CA CYS A 123 -9.54 12.70 8.29
C CYS A 123 -8.07 12.99 7.96
N LYS A 124 -7.42 13.76 8.82
CA LYS A 124 -5.99 14.05 8.71
C LYS A 124 -5.18 12.95 9.38
N ALA A 125 -4.01 12.66 8.81
CA ALA A 125 -3.02 11.81 9.46
C ALA A 125 -2.26 12.63 10.51
N GLU A 126 -2.68 12.57 11.77
CA GLU A 126 -2.09 13.35 12.88
C GLU A 126 -1.03 12.57 13.67
N GLY A 127 -0.78 11.32 13.28
CA GLY A 127 0.21 10.46 13.94
C GLY A 127 1.62 11.02 13.81
N LYS A 128 2.40 10.90 14.89
CA LYS A 128 3.84 11.22 14.88
C LYS A 128 4.63 9.92 14.75
N MET A 129 5.68 9.98 13.92
CA MET A 129 6.58 8.85 13.76
C MET A 129 7.29 8.56 15.10
N PRO A 130 7.14 7.36 15.67
CA PRO A 130 7.77 7.02 16.96
C PRO A 130 9.25 6.69 16.84
N VAL A 131 9.76 6.52 15.62
CA VAL A 131 11.15 6.22 15.31
C VAL A 131 11.73 7.28 14.40
N LYS A 132 13.02 7.55 14.53
CA LYS A 132 13.75 8.44 13.60
C LYS A 132 14.08 7.64 12.36
N ASN A 133 13.26 7.78 11.33
CA ASN A 133 13.55 7.27 9.98
C ASN A 133 13.97 8.46 9.11
N GLY A 134 14.72 8.20 8.05
CA GLY A 134 15.04 9.19 7.03
C GLY A 134 13.82 9.74 6.27
N ILE A 135 12.63 9.23 6.54
CA ILE A 135 11.38 9.71 5.96
C ILE A 135 11.02 11.04 6.64
N SER A 136 11.13 12.13 5.92
CA SER A 136 10.51 13.37 6.34
C SER A 136 9.00 13.22 6.23
N VAL A 137 8.32 13.12 7.36
CA VAL A 137 6.85 13.17 7.39
C VAL A 137 6.45 14.61 7.14
N SER A 138 6.23 14.97 5.88
CA SER A 138 5.49 16.17 5.57
C SER A 138 4.02 15.86 5.79
N ALA A 139 3.43 16.43 6.82
CA ALA A 139 1.98 16.41 7.07
C ALA A 139 1.21 17.33 6.10
N GLU A 140 1.81 17.71 4.99
CA GLU A 140 1.14 18.45 3.94
C GLU A 140 0.32 17.47 3.09
N ALA A 141 -0.93 17.41 3.48
CA ALA A 141 -1.96 16.68 2.77
C ALA A 141 -1.98 17.07 1.30
N MET A 142 -2.14 16.08 0.45
CA MET A 142 -2.63 16.29 -0.91
C MET A 142 -3.98 17.00 -0.82
N VAL A 143 -4.04 18.24 -1.27
CA VAL A 143 -5.25 18.96 -1.62
C VAL A 143 -5.57 18.67 -3.08
#